data_a168f469fa94be4b7433e0ae9e6c4089
#
_entry.id   a168f469fa94be4b7433e0ae9e6c4089
#
_cell.length_a   1.000
_cell.length_b   1.000
_cell.length_c   1.000
_cell.angle_alpha   90.00
_cell.angle_beta   90.00
_cell.angle_gamma   90.00
#
_symmetry.space_group_name_H-M   'P 1'
#
loop_
_entity.id
_entity.type
_entity.pdbx_description
1 polymer ?
#
loop_
_entity_poly.entity_id
_entity_poly.type
_entity_poly.pdbx_seq_one_letter_code
_entity_poly.pdbx_strand_id
1 'polypeptide(L)'
;MAKDNKISASHILIMHTESRNSESKLSKEEALKLANKLHVKLKKDLSAFKDLAINHSSCSSAQYGGSLGEFGKGMMVKQFEEAAFALGVNELSEPIETEFGYHLIKRDK
;
A
#
# COMPACT_ATOMS: atom_id res chain seq x y z
N MET A 1 17.98 4.43 22.30
CA MET A 1 17.73 4.77 21.80
C MET A 1 17.01 4.66 20.94
N ALA A 2 16.48 4.77 20.92
CA ALA A 2 15.76 4.72 20.13
C ALA A 2 15.75 5.04 19.14
N LYS A 3 15.83 4.82 18.83
CA LYS A 3 15.78 5.13 17.97
C LYS A 3 14.99 5.14 17.07
N ASP A 4 15.07 4.63 16.55
CA ASP A 4 14.47 5.04 15.45
C ASP A 4 13.12 4.63 15.30
N ASN A 5 12.20 5.50 15.09
CA ASN A 5 10.81 5.25 14.79
C ASN A 5 10.54 5.50 13.32
N LYS A 6 11.49 5.08 12.48
CA LYS A 6 11.35 5.24 11.04
C LYS A 6 11.48 3.91 10.34
N ILE A 7 10.67 3.72 9.30
CA ILE A 7 10.73 2.53 8.46
C ILE A 7 10.65 2.97 7.01
N SER A 8 11.01 2.07 6.10
CA SER A 8 10.77 2.27 4.67
C SER A 8 9.73 1.27 4.22
N ALA A 9 8.81 1.71 3.38
CA ALA A 9 7.75 0.85 2.88
C ALA A 9 7.39 1.21 1.46
N SER A 10 6.75 0.25 0.80
CA SER A 10 6.16 0.46 -0.53
C SER A 10 4.69 0.11 -0.42
N HIS A 11 3.86 0.69 -1.29
CA HIS A 11 2.45 0.34 -1.29
C HIS A 11 1.85 0.34 -2.69
N ILE A 12 0.72 -0.33 -2.81
CA ILE A 12 -0.12 -0.29 -3.99
C ILE A 12 -1.45 0.26 -3.53
N LEU A 13 -1.87 1.39 -4.10
CA LEU A 13 -3.13 2.02 -3.75
C LEU A 13 -4.16 1.75 -4.84
N ILE A 14 -5.28 1.14 -4.46
CA ILE A 14 -6.40 0.91 -5.36
C ILE A 14 -7.53 1.84 -4.93
N MET A 15 -7.75 2.90 -5.69
CA MET A 15 -8.83 3.85 -5.43
C MET A 15 -10.15 3.34 -5.97
N HIS A 16 -11.22 3.92 -5.48
CA HIS A 16 -12.58 3.62 -5.95
C HIS A 16 -13.38 4.92 -5.99
N THR A 17 -14.64 4.83 -6.44
CA THR A 17 -15.47 6.02 -6.62
C THR A 17 -15.71 6.82 -5.35
N GLU A 18 -15.57 6.18 -4.18
CA GLU A 18 -15.77 6.84 -2.89
C GLU A 18 -14.46 7.31 -2.24
N SER A 19 -13.33 7.11 -2.92
CA SER A 19 -12.04 7.54 -2.39
C SER A 19 -11.90 9.06 -2.50
N ARG A 20 -11.15 9.63 -1.58
CA ARG A 20 -10.88 11.06 -1.57
C ARG A 20 -10.14 11.47 -2.86
N ASN A 21 -10.67 12.47 -3.53
CA ASN A 21 -10.08 13.02 -4.77
C ASN A 21 -9.87 11.98 -5.87
N SER A 22 -10.74 10.97 -5.91
CA SER A 22 -10.58 9.88 -6.85
C SER A 22 -11.21 10.17 -8.21
N GLU A 23 -10.51 9.75 -9.27
CA GLU A 23 -11.07 9.72 -10.61
C GLU A 23 -11.32 8.28 -11.05
N SER A 24 -11.17 7.33 -10.12
CA SER A 24 -11.39 5.92 -10.41
C SER A 24 -12.84 5.63 -10.71
N LYS A 25 -13.09 4.72 -11.64
CA LYS A 25 -14.43 4.27 -11.98
C LYS A 25 -14.78 2.95 -11.30
N LEU A 26 -13.86 2.38 -10.54
CA LEU A 26 -14.11 1.14 -9.80
C LEU A 26 -15.05 1.43 -8.63
N SER A 27 -16.01 0.54 -8.41
CA SER A 27 -16.80 0.61 -7.18
C SER A 27 -15.89 0.20 -6.03
N LYS A 28 -16.31 0.53 -4.81
CA LYS A 28 -15.55 0.13 -3.62
C LYS A 28 -15.38 -1.39 -3.58
N GLU A 29 -16.43 -2.12 -3.95
CA GLU A 29 -16.41 -3.57 -3.98
C GLU A 29 -15.44 -4.11 -5.01
N GLU A 30 -15.43 -3.51 -6.21
CA GLU A 30 -14.51 -3.91 -7.27
C GLU A 30 -13.05 -3.63 -6.87
N ALA A 31 -12.82 -2.51 -6.21
CA ALA A 31 -11.48 -2.16 -5.75
C ALA A 31 -10.97 -3.17 -4.71
N LEU A 32 -11.85 -3.59 -3.80
CA LEU A 32 -11.48 -4.58 -2.79
C LEU A 32 -11.17 -5.94 -3.44
N LYS A 33 -11.97 -6.33 -4.44
CA LYS A 33 -11.72 -7.58 -5.17
C LYS A 33 -10.36 -7.55 -5.86
N LEU A 34 -10.04 -6.41 -6.48
CA LEU A 34 -8.74 -6.26 -7.13
C LEU A 34 -7.61 -6.32 -6.11
N ALA A 35 -7.76 -5.62 -4.98
CA ALA A 35 -6.75 -5.63 -3.93
C ALA A 35 -6.52 -7.06 -3.41
N ASN A 36 -7.59 -7.81 -3.20
CA ASN A 36 -7.47 -9.20 -2.75
C ASN A 36 -6.78 -10.07 -3.79
N LYS A 37 -7.09 -9.87 -5.06
CA LYS A 37 -6.46 -10.61 -6.15
C LYS A 37 -4.96 -10.36 -6.20
N LEU A 38 -4.57 -9.11 -6.07
CA LEU A 38 -3.15 -8.74 -6.06
C LEU A 38 -2.46 -9.29 -4.81
N HIS A 39 -3.15 -9.26 -3.68
CA HIS A 39 -2.62 -9.80 -2.43
C HIS A 39 -2.29 -11.29 -2.58
N VAL A 40 -3.19 -12.06 -3.18
CA VAL A 40 -2.95 -13.49 -3.40
C VAL A 40 -1.72 -13.71 -4.28
N LYS A 41 -1.60 -12.93 -5.35
CA LYS A 41 -0.42 -13.02 -6.23
C LYS A 41 0.87 -12.71 -5.49
N LEU A 42 0.85 -11.67 -4.66
CA LEU A 42 2.03 -11.23 -3.94
C LEU A 42 2.43 -12.19 -2.83
N LYS A 43 1.47 -12.88 -2.23
CA LYS A 43 1.80 -13.91 -1.25
C LYS A 43 2.57 -15.06 -1.87
N LYS A 44 2.35 -15.32 -3.15
CA LYS A 44 3.07 -16.37 -3.87
C LYS A 44 4.41 -15.89 -4.39
N ASP A 45 4.49 -14.61 -4.77
CA ASP A 45 5.70 -14.03 -5.36
C ASP A 45 5.78 -12.56 -5.04
N LEU A 46 6.41 -12.23 -3.92
CA LEU A 46 6.55 -10.85 -3.48
C LEU A 46 7.41 -10.02 -4.44
N SER A 47 8.25 -10.67 -5.24
CA SER A 47 9.10 -9.95 -6.20
C SER A 47 8.29 -9.26 -7.29
N ALA A 48 7.02 -9.63 -7.46
CA ALA A 48 6.14 -8.98 -8.43
C ALA A 48 5.60 -7.62 -7.95
N PHE A 49 5.90 -7.23 -6.71
CA PHE A 49 5.32 -6.02 -6.11
C PHE A 49 5.56 -4.77 -6.95
N LYS A 50 6.80 -4.58 -7.39
CA LYS A 50 7.15 -3.40 -8.18
C LYS A 50 6.32 -3.30 -9.46
N ASP A 51 6.23 -4.39 -10.22
CA ASP A 51 5.47 -4.39 -11.47
C ASP A 51 3.99 -4.19 -11.24
N LEU A 52 3.43 -4.81 -10.20
CA LEU A 52 2.01 -4.64 -9.90
C LEU A 52 1.72 -3.20 -9.45
N ALA A 53 2.65 -2.57 -8.73
CA ALA A 53 2.48 -1.18 -8.31
C ALA A 53 2.47 -0.26 -9.54
N ILE A 54 3.40 -0.47 -10.48
CA ILE A 54 3.48 0.33 -11.70
C ILE A 54 2.18 0.19 -12.51
N ASN A 55 1.64 -1.01 -12.59
CA ASN A 55 0.47 -1.28 -13.42
C ASN A 55 -0.87 -0.94 -12.77
N HIS A 56 -0.95 -1.00 -11.45
CA HIS A 56 -2.25 -0.91 -10.77
C HIS A 56 -2.38 0.19 -9.73
N SER A 57 -1.29 0.70 -9.18
CA SER A 57 -1.39 1.68 -8.09
C SER A 57 -1.85 3.03 -8.61
N SER A 58 -2.79 3.63 -7.87
CA SER A 58 -3.29 4.98 -8.18
C SER A 58 -2.42 6.08 -7.58
N CYS A 59 -1.45 5.73 -6.76
CA CYS A 59 -0.56 6.71 -6.15
C CYS A 59 0.58 7.07 -7.09
N SER A 60 1.06 8.32 -7.01
CA SER A 60 2.19 8.75 -7.83
C SER A 60 3.45 7.93 -7.57
N SER A 61 3.57 7.31 -6.40
CA SER A 61 4.70 6.42 -6.10
C SER A 61 4.74 5.19 -7.01
N ALA A 62 3.65 4.93 -7.77
CA ALA A 62 3.61 3.80 -8.69
C ALA A 62 4.79 3.80 -9.65
N GLN A 63 5.19 4.97 -10.13
CA GLN A 63 6.32 5.07 -11.07
C GLN A 63 7.64 4.61 -10.45
N TYR A 64 7.71 4.53 -9.14
CA TYR A 64 8.88 4.04 -8.41
C TYR A 64 8.64 2.64 -7.84
N GLY A 65 7.71 1.90 -8.43
CA GLY A 65 7.38 0.56 -7.95
C GLY A 65 6.63 0.58 -6.61
N GLY A 66 5.99 1.71 -6.28
CA GLY A 66 5.25 1.87 -5.03
C GLY A 66 6.10 2.35 -3.86
N SER A 67 7.40 2.58 -4.07
CA SER A 67 8.29 2.98 -2.97
C SER A 67 7.92 4.35 -2.41
N LEU A 68 7.76 4.41 -1.09
CA LEU A 68 7.46 5.65 -0.39
C LEU A 68 8.71 6.24 0.29
N GLY A 69 9.80 5.46 0.31
CA GLY A 69 10.99 5.86 1.03
C GLY A 69 10.80 5.72 2.53
N GLU A 70 11.65 6.37 3.29
CA GLU A 70 11.63 6.31 4.73
C GLU A 70 10.63 7.31 5.31
N PHE A 71 9.89 6.91 6.32
CA PHE A 71 8.97 7.80 7.00
C PHE A 71 8.84 7.40 8.47
N GLY A 72 8.46 8.38 9.29
CA GLY A 72 8.23 8.17 10.70
C GLY A 72 6.75 8.25 11.05
N LYS A 73 6.46 8.06 12.32
CA LYS A 73 5.09 8.21 12.82
C LYS A 73 4.64 9.65 12.66
N GLY A 74 3.36 9.81 12.33
CA GLY A 74 2.77 11.13 12.13
C GLY A 74 2.84 11.64 10.70
N MET A 75 3.52 10.93 9.81
CA MET A 75 3.68 11.35 8.41
C MET A 75 2.62 10.75 7.48
N MET A 76 2.02 9.64 7.87
CA MET A 76 1.00 8.95 7.06
C MET A 76 -0.32 8.92 7.81
N VAL A 77 -1.41 8.61 7.09
CA VAL A 77 -2.69 8.46 7.78
C VAL A 77 -2.59 7.31 8.78
N LYS A 78 -3.35 7.42 9.85
CA LYS A 78 -3.23 6.53 10.99
C LYS A 78 -3.36 5.05 10.63
N GLN A 79 -4.36 4.70 9.83
CA GLN A 79 -4.58 3.29 9.45
C GLN A 79 -3.38 2.72 8.70
N PHE A 80 -2.81 3.52 7.80
CA PHE A 80 -1.63 3.11 7.04
C PHE A 80 -0.43 2.94 7.97
N GLU A 81 -0.21 3.93 8.83
CA GLU A 81 0.91 3.91 9.76
C GLU A 81 0.88 2.69 10.66
N GLU A 82 -0.27 2.42 11.28
CA GLU A 82 -0.39 1.29 12.17
C GLU A 82 -0.09 -0.03 11.47
N ALA A 83 -0.62 -0.18 10.27
CA ALA A 83 -0.40 -1.40 9.49
C ALA A 83 1.08 -1.55 9.11
N ALA A 84 1.68 -0.47 8.61
CA ALA A 84 3.07 -0.51 8.15
C ALA A 84 4.04 -0.81 9.29
N PHE A 85 3.85 -0.18 10.44
CA PHE A 85 4.75 -0.37 11.58
C PHE A 85 4.56 -1.73 12.24
N ALA A 86 3.42 -2.37 12.03
CA ALA A 86 3.18 -3.72 12.56
C ALA A 86 3.83 -4.81 11.72
N LEU A 87 4.24 -4.48 10.49
CA LEU A 87 4.88 -5.46 9.60
C LEU A 87 6.35 -5.67 9.97
N GLY A 88 6.83 -6.88 9.80
CA GLY A 88 8.26 -7.14 9.80
C GLY A 88 8.84 -6.80 8.43
N VAL A 89 10.15 -6.74 8.33
CA VAL A 89 10.83 -6.46 7.06
C VAL A 89 10.45 -7.51 6.02
N ASN A 90 10.09 -7.05 4.83
CA ASN A 90 9.64 -7.88 3.70
C ASN A 90 8.31 -8.60 3.93
N GLU A 91 7.55 -8.16 4.91
CA GLU A 91 6.18 -8.67 5.08
C GLU A 91 5.19 -7.83 4.27
N LEU A 92 4.12 -8.48 3.84
CA LEU A 92 3.04 -7.88 3.08
C LEU A 92 1.80 -7.79 3.97
N SER A 93 1.13 -6.63 3.94
CA SER A 93 -0.10 -6.46 4.70
C SER A 93 -1.30 -7.06 3.97
N GLU A 94 -2.38 -7.31 4.74
CA GLU A 94 -3.70 -7.49 4.17
C GLU A 94 -4.12 -6.16 3.52
N PRO A 95 -5.15 -6.16 2.66
CA PRO A 95 -5.67 -4.88 2.16
C PRO A 95 -6.12 -4.00 3.32
N ILE A 96 -5.59 -2.78 3.37
CA ILE A 96 -5.88 -1.82 4.43
C ILE A 96 -6.71 -0.68 3.85
N GLU A 97 -7.88 -0.42 4.41
CA GLU A 97 -8.74 0.66 3.95
C GLU A 97 -8.37 1.98 4.61
N THR A 98 -8.27 3.03 3.77
CA THR A 98 -8.16 4.42 4.25
C THR A 98 -9.11 5.27 3.42
N GLU A 99 -9.16 6.57 3.70
CA GLU A 99 -10.00 7.47 2.90
C GLU A 99 -9.55 7.55 1.43
N PHE A 100 -8.34 7.10 1.13
CA PHE A 100 -7.81 7.11 -0.23
C PHE A 100 -8.10 5.83 -1.01
N GLY A 101 -8.55 4.77 -0.36
CA GLY A 101 -8.85 3.51 -0.99
C GLY A 101 -8.24 2.33 -0.24
N TYR A 102 -7.91 1.25 -0.97
CA TYR A 102 -7.31 0.07 -0.37
C TYR A 102 -5.82 0.04 -0.66
N HIS A 103 -5.03 -0.20 0.38
CA HIS A 103 -3.57 -0.25 0.28
C HIS A 103 -3.07 -1.66 0.52
N LEU A 104 -2.12 -2.09 -0.32
CA LEU A 104 -1.31 -3.26 -0.02
C LEU A 104 0.06 -2.71 0.35
N ILE A 105 0.53 -2.99 1.55
CA ILE A 105 1.75 -2.41 2.09
C ILE A 105 2.82 -3.47 2.24
N LYS A 106 4.03 -3.18 1.77
CA LYS A 106 5.20 -4.04 1.98
C LYS A 106 6.24 -3.24 2.73
N ARG A 107 6.71 -3.77 3.85
CA ARG A 107 7.77 -3.09 4.60
C ARG A 107 9.13 -3.44 4.00
N ASP A 108 9.88 -2.41 3.59
CA ASP A 108 11.20 -2.61 2.96
C ASP A 108 12.35 -2.64 3.96
N LYS A 109 12.26 -1.83 5.01
CA LYS A 109 13.29 -1.77 6.05
C LYS A 109 12.71 -1.56 7.43
#